data_65192c189102ff534e42904d937d093a
#
_entry.id   65192c189102ff534e42904d937d093a
#
_cell.length_a   1.000
_cell.length_b   1.000
_cell.length_c   1.000
_cell.angle_alpha   90.00
_cell.angle_beta   90.00
_cell.angle_gamma   90.00
#
_symmetry.space_group_name_H-M   'P 1'
#
loop_
_entity.id
_entity.type
_entity.pdbx_description
1 polymer ?
#
loop_
_entity_poly.entity_id
_entity_poly.type
_entity_poly.pdbx_seq_one_letter_code
_entity_poly.pdbx_strand_id
1 'polypeptide(L)'
;PTPDGTGVRDYIHVVDLAKGHVKAIDYADAHKGTEIFNLGTGVGYSVLDIVKTFSKVNNVEIPYQIKPRRAGDIAECYADPTKAKEVLGWTAEKTLEDMCRDSWNWQKKNPKGYEE
;
A
#
# COMPACT_ATOMS: atom_id res chain seq x y z
N PRO A 1 12.78 -16.84 1.91
CA PRO A 1 11.76 -17.48 2.74
C PRO A 1 10.88 -16.46 3.41
N THR A 2 9.57 -16.59 3.21
CA THR A 2 8.53 -15.79 3.85
C THR A 2 7.56 -16.74 4.57
N PRO A 3 6.70 -16.27 5.49
CA PRO A 3 5.84 -17.17 6.26
C PRO A 3 4.94 -18.09 5.43
N ASP A 4 4.48 -17.64 4.25
CA ASP A 4 3.58 -18.41 3.39
C ASP A 4 4.14 -18.68 1.99
N GLY A 5 5.39 -18.33 1.74
CA GLY A 5 6.08 -18.52 0.45
C GLY A 5 5.79 -17.44 -0.59
N THR A 6 4.93 -16.47 -0.32
CA THR A 6 4.68 -15.34 -1.22
C THR A 6 5.43 -14.09 -0.78
N GLY A 7 5.69 -13.16 -1.72
CA GLY A 7 6.45 -11.95 -1.45
C GLY A 7 5.75 -11.02 -0.46
N VAL A 8 6.53 -10.38 0.40
CA VAL A 8 6.05 -9.44 1.41
C VAL A 8 6.37 -8.02 0.98
N ARG A 9 5.36 -7.16 1.00
CA ARG A 9 5.47 -5.74 0.62
C ARG A 9 4.70 -4.87 1.61
N ASP A 10 5.06 -3.60 1.62
CA ASP A 10 4.29 -2.57 2.33
C ASP A 10 3.23 -2.02 1.37
N TYR A 11 1.98 -2.36 1.63
CA TYR A 11 0.84 -1.85 0.89
C TYR A 11 0.30 -0.61 1.60
N ILE A 12 0.09 0.46 0.86
CA ILE A 12 -0.42 1.72 1.38
C ILE A 12 -1.71 2.11 0.66
N HIS A 13 -2.67 2.63 1.41
CA HIS A 13 -3.89 3.17 0.83
C HIS A 13 -3.59 4.43 0.03
N VAL A 14 -4.20 4.58 -1.14
CA VAL A 14 -3.98 5.74 -2.02
C VAL A 14 -4.31 7.07 -1.34
N VAL A 15 -5.31 7.11 -0.46
CA VAL A 15 -5.65 8.31 0.32
C VAL A 15 -4.54 8.68 1.31
N ASP A 16 -3.96 7.70 1.99
CA ASP A 16 -2.81 7.94 2.87
C ASP A 16 -1.60 8.45 2.09
N LEU A 17 -1.35 7.87 0.93
CA LEU A 17 -0.28 8.33 0.03
C LEU A 17 -0.51 9.76 -0.43
N ALA A 18 -1.73 10.10 -0.82
CA ALA A 18 -2.11 11.47 -1.23
C ALA A 18 -1.92 12.47 -0.09
N LYS A 19 -2.33 12.12 1.12
CA LYS A 19 -2.10 12.95 2.31
C LYS A 19 -0.62 13.17 2.60
N GLY A 20 0.23 12.16 2.39
CA GLY A 20 1.67 12.29 2.49
C GLY A 20 2.24 13.29 1.49
N HIS A 21 1.74 13.30 0.26
CA HIS A 21 2.12 14.28 -0.75
C HIS A 21 1.73 15.71 -0.35
N VAL A 22 0.53 15.90 0.18
CA VAL A 22 0.09 17.23 0.67
C VAL A 22 1.00 17.73 1.79
N LYS A 23 1.32 16.86 2.75
CA LYS A 23 2.28 17.21 3.83
C LYS A 23 3.66 17.56 3.29
N ALA A 24 4.13 16.86 2.27
CA ALA A 24 5.41 17.14 1.64
C ALA A 24 5.42 18.49 0.92
N ILE A 25 4.32 18.89 0.29
CA ILE A 25 4.18 20.22 -0.33
C ILE A 25 4.26 21.30 0.73
N ASP A 26 3.53 21.18 1.83
CA ASP A 26 3.58 22.14 2.94
C ASP A 26 5.01 22.29 3.50
N TYR A 27 5.70 21.16 3.64
CA TYR A 27 7.09 21.16 4.09
C TYR A 27 8.00 21.86 3.08
N ALA A 28 7.86 21.58 1.78
CA ALA A 28 8.67 22.17 0.72
C ALA A 28 8.51 23.70 0.63
N ASP A 29 7.31 24.20 0.88
CA ASP A 29 7.05 25.66 0.91
C ASP A 29 7.80 26.35 2.04
N ALA A 30 8.04 25.67 3.15
CA ALA A 30 8.71 26.22 4.34
C ALA A 30 10.22 25.95 4.39
N HIS A 31 10.75 25.07 3.53
CA HIS A 31 12.14 24.62 3.56
C HIS A 31 12.74 24.63 2.17
N LYS A 32 14.03 24.96 2.10
CA LYS A 32 14.81 24.93 0.86
C LYS A 32 15.59 23.62 0.73
N GLY A 33 15.92 23.25 -0.49
CA GLY A 33 16.75 22.10 -0.81
C GLY A 33 15.96 20.84 -1.14
N THR A 34 16.65 19.73 -1.16
CA THR A 34 16.09 18.41 -1.45
C THR A 34 15.99 17.59 -0.18
N GLU A 35 14.85 16.95 0.03
CA GLU A 35 14.63 16.06 1.16
C GLU A 35 13.98 14.77 0.69
N ILE A 36 14.24 13.67 1.39
CA ILE A 36 13.76 12.34 1.04
C ILE A 36 12.91 11.80 2.19
N PHE A 37 11.69 11.37 1.88
CA PHE A 37 10.77 10.74 2.83
C PHE A 37 10.24 9.41 2.27
N ASN A 38 10.32 8.36 3.07
CA ASN A 38 9.63 7.10 2.76
C ASN A 38 8.20 7.17 3.30
N LEU A 39 7.24 6.86 2.44
CA LEU A 39 5.83 6.76 2.80
C LEU A 39 5.40 5.30 2.74
N GLY A 40 4.90 4.80 3.85
CA GLY A 40 4.42 3.44 3.99
C GLY A 40 3.76 3.24 5.33
N THR A 41 3.26 2.03 5.58
CA THR A 41 2.65 1.68 6.87
C THR A 41 3.69 1.21 7.89
N GLY A 42 4.85 0.78 7.43
CA GLY A 42 5.87 0.12 8.24
C GLY A 42 5.55 -1.34 8.52
N VAL A 43 4.51 -1.88 7.91
CA VAL A 43 4.07 -3.28 8.07
C VAL A 43 4.13 -3.98 6.74
N GLY A 44 4.74 -5.18 6.72
CA GLY A 44 4.78 -6.02 5.54
C GLY A 44 3.61 -7.01 5.51
N TYR A 45 2.96 -7.13 4.36
CA TYR A 45 1.94 -8.14 4.08
C TYR A 45 2.35 -8.98 2.89
N SER A 46 2.05 -10.28 2.93
CA SER A 46 2.28 -11.17 1.81
C SER A 46 1.19 -11.01 0.74
N VAL A 47 1.47 -11.49 -0.47
CA VAL A 47 0.47 -11.53 -1.54
C VAL A 47 -0.74 -12.37 -1.11
N LEU A 48 -0.52 -13.50 -0.42
CA LEU A 48 -1.62 -14.32 0.09
C LEU A 48 -2.43 -13.61 1.18
N ASP A 49 -1.81 -12.78 2.02
CA ASP A 49 -2.52 -11.94 2.97
C ASP A 49 -3.50 -11.00 2.26
N ILE A 50 -3.07 -10.39 1.15
CA ILE A 50 -3.93 -9.53 0.32
C ILE A 50 -5.11 -10.33 -0.25
N VAL A 51 -4.84 -11.48 -0.84
CA VAL A 51 -5.89 -12.35 -1.42
C VAL A 51 -6.91 -12.75 -0.36
N LYS A 52 -6.45 -13.22 0.79
CA LYS A 52 -7.33 -13.63 1.91
C LYS A 52 -8.14 -12.48 2.47
N THR A 53 -7.52 -11.34 2.71
CA THR A 53 -8.19 -10.15 3.24
C THR A 53 -9.21 -9.60 2.26
N PHE A 54 -8.86 -9.52 0.99
CA PHE A 54 -9.77 -9.08 -0.07
C PHE A 54 -11.01 -9.97 -0.16
N SER A 55 -10.81 -11.29 -0.14
CA SER A 55 -11.89 -12.26 -0.19
C SER A 55 -12.80 -12.15 1.03
N LYS A 56 -12.24 -12.01 2.22
CA LYS A 56 -12.97 -11.91 3.49
C LYS A 56 -13.78 -10.63 3.59
N VAL A 57 -13.15 -9.48 3.34
CA VAL A 57 -13.78 -8.16 3.50
C VAL A 57 -14.89 -7.93 2.50
N ASN A 58 -14.72 -8.41 1.27
CA ASN A 58 -15.66 -8.17 0.17
C ASN A 58 -16.61 -9.33 -0.08
N ASN A 59 -16.47 -10.43 0.66
CA ASN A 59 -17.25 -11.64 0.50
C ASN A 59 -17.26 -12.15 -0.96
N VAL A 60 -16.10 -12.18 -1.57
CA VAL A 60 -15.86 -12.66 -2.94
C VAL A 60 -14.73 -13.67 -2.94
N GLU A 61 -14.79 -14.64 -3.85
CA GLU A 61 -13.70 -15.59 -4.07
C GLU A 61 -12.71 -15.04 -5.08
N ILE A 62 -11.43 -15.03 -4.70
CA ILE A 62 -10.33 -14.62 -5.59
C ILE A 62 -9.55 -15.86 -5.99
N PRO A 63 -9.75 -16.38 -7.22
CA PRO A 63 -8.95 -17.48 -7.71
C PRO A 63 -7.51 -17.02 -7.93
N TYR A 64 -6.55 -17.85 -7.54
CA TYR A 64 -5.14 -17.55 -7.74
C TYR A 64 -4.35 -18.80 -8.10
N GLN A 65 -3.15 -18.59 -8.61
CA GLN A 65 -2.25 -19.67 -9.01
C GLN A 65 -0.83 -19.35 -8.56
N ILE A 66 -0.19 -20.30 -7.89
CA ILE A 66 1.21 -20.16 -7.50
C ILE A 66 2.09 -20.33 -8.74
N LYS A 67 2.95 -19.36 -8.98
CA LYS A 67 3.89 -19.32 -10.10
C LYS A 67 5.34 -19.30 -9.57
N PRO A 68 6.32 -19.71 -10.39
CA PRO A 68 7.72 -19.56 -10.03
C PRO A 68 8.09 -18.10 -9.73
N ARG A 69 9.09 -17.92 -8.89
CA ARG A 69 9.64 -16.60 -8.55
C ARG A 69 10.15 -15.89 -9.81
N ARG A 70 9.81 -14.61 -9.95
CA ARG A 70 10.35 -13.77 -11.01
C ARG A 70 11.79 -13.35 -10.68
N ALA A 71 12.61 -13.19 -11.73
CA ALA A 71 13.96 -12.66 -11.55
C ALA A 71 13.93 -11.24 -10.97
N GLY A 72 14.77 -10.98 -9.98
CA GLY A 72 14.86 -9.70 -9.32
C GLY A 72 13.88 -9.46 -8.17
N ASP A 73 12.91 -10.34 -7.95
CA ASP A 73 12.01 -10.21 -6.80
C ASP A 73 12.77 -10.51 -5.49
N ILE A 74 12.64 -9.63 -4.53
CA ILE A 74 13.12 -9.84 -3.16
C ILE A 74 12.00 -10.40 -2.29
N ALA A 75 12.37 -11.19 -1.27
CA ALA A 75 11.41 -11.88 -0.41
C ALA A 75 10.54 -10.89 0.38
N GLU A 76 11.18 -9.90 0.99
CA GLU A 76 10.52 -8.90 1.82
C GLU A 76 11.03 -7.49 1.51
N CYS A 77 10.11 -6.54 1.44
CA CYS A 77 10.42 -5.12 1.34
C CYS A 77 9.27 -4.31 1.94
N TYR A 78 9.56 -3.57 2.98
CA TYR A 78 8.61 -2.63 3.58
C TYR A 78 9.34 -1.40 4.11
N ALA A 79 8.60 -0.29 4.22
CA ALA A 79 9.17 1.00 4.56
C ALA A 79 9.45 1.15 6.06
N ASP A 80 10.38 2.04 6.36
CA ASP A 80 10.47 2.69 7.67
C ASP A 80 9.97 4.14 7.51
N PRO A 81 8.73 4.45 7.91
CA PRO A 81 8.15 5.78 7.76
C PRO A 81 8.46 6.72 8.93
N THR A 82 9.40 6.40 9.80
CA THR A 82 9.70 7.17 11.02
C THR A 82 10.00 8.63 10.72
N LYS A 83 10.81 8.92 9.70
CA LYS A 83 11.15 10.29 9.33
C LYS A 83 9.92 11.10 8.88
N ALA A 84 9.03 10.49 8.10
CA ALA A 84 7.77 11.13 7.68
C ALA A 84 6.89 11.47 8.88
N LYS A 85 6.81 10.57 9.86
CA LYS A 85 6.08 10.81 11.10
C LYS A 85 6.66 11.96 11.90
N GLU A 86 7.97 11.96 12.12
CA GLU A 86 8.64 12.96 12.98
C GLU A 86 8.75 14.33 12.32
N VAL A 87 9.01 14.40 11.01
CA VAL A 87 9.25 15.65 10.29
C VAL A 87 8.00 16.20 9.64
N LEU A 88 7.22 15.38 8.96
CA LEU A 88 5.98 15.79 8.28
C LEU A 88 4.74 15.71 9.17
N GLY A 89 4.80 15.00 10.27
CA GLY A 89 3.63 14.69 11.09
C GLY A 89 2.64 13.77 10.36
N TRP A 90 3.12 12.95 9.44
CA TRP A 90 2.31 12.04 8.63
C TRP A 90 2.47 10.59 9.09
N THR A 91 1.36 9.89 9.20
CA THR A 91 1.30 8.44 9.40
C THR A 91 0.21 7.84 8.52
N ALA A 92 0.41 6.60 8.08
CA ALA A 92 -0.64 5.84 7.42
C ALA A 92 -1.74 5.48 8.43
N GLU A 93 -3.00 5.78 8.10
CA GLU A 93 -4.14 5.60 9.00
C GLU A 93 -5.08 4.48 8.55
N LYS A 94 -5.04 4.11 7.27
CA LYS A 94 -5.91 3.09 6.68
C LYS A 94 -5.33 1.70 6.85
N THR A 95 -6.22 0.74 7.11
CA THR A 95 -5.86 -0.68 7.29
C THR A 95 -5.83 -1.43 5.96
N LEU A 96 -5.32 -2.67 5.98
CA LEU A 96 -5.39 -3.55 4.81
C LEU A 96 -6.84 -3.84 4.41
N GLU A 97 -7.72 -4.02 5.37
CA GLU A 97 -9.16 -4.17 5.15
C GLU A 97 -9.76 -2.97 4.43
N ASP A 98 -9.39 -1.76 4.83
CA ASP A 98 -9.81 -0.52 4.16
C ASP A 98 -9.36 -0.50 2.70
N MET A 99 -8.10 -0.85 2.43
CA MET A 99 -7.54 -0.90 1.08
C MET A 99 -8.31 -1.87 0.20
N CYS A 100 -8.56 -3.07 0.68
CA CYS A 100 -9.25 -4.12 -0.06
C CYS A 100 -10.72 -3.75 -0.32
N ARG A 101 -11.41 -3.21 0.68
CA ARG A 101 -12.80 -2.78 0.56
C ARG A 101 -12.95 -1.63 -0.43
N ASP A 102 -12.14 -0.61 -0.30
CA ASP A 102 -12.23 0.59 -1.12
C ASP A 102 -11.84 0.31 -2.58
N SER A 103 -10.83 -0.53 -2.80
CA SER A 103 -10.45 -0.99 -4.14
C SER A 103 -11.59 -1.75 -4.83
N TRP A 104 -12.25 -2.65 -4.10
CA TRP A 104 -13.38 -3.41 -4.64
C TRP A 104 -14.59 -2.53 -4.90
N ASN A 105 -14.88 -1.58 -4.02
CA ASN A 105 -15.97 -0.63 -4.22
C ASN A 105 -15.77 0.20 -5.49
N TRP A 106 -14.54 0.66 -5.72
CA TRP A 106 -14.21 1.37 -6.95
C TRP A 106 -14.38 0.47 -8.19
N GLN A 107 -13.83 -0.74 -8.15
CA GLN A 107 -13.90 -1.69 -9.26
C GLN A 107 -15.32 -2.09 -9.63
N LYS A 108 -16.18 -2.31 -8.63
CA LYS A 108 -17.60 -2.60 -8.87
C LYS A 108 -18.34 -1.48 -9.57
N LYS A 109 -18.03 -0.22 -9.20
CA LYS A 109 -18.65 0.98 -9.78
C LYS A 109 -18.07 1.35 -11.14
N ASN A 110 -16.85 0.95 -11.40
CA ASN A 110 -16.10 1.32 -12.60
C ASN A 110 -15.48 0.08 -13.27
N PRO A 111 -16.29 -0.91 -13.70
CA PRO A 111 -15.76 -2.18 -14.21
C PRO A 111 -14.92 -2.03 -15.48
N LYS A 112 -15.09 -0.93 -16.20
CA LYS A 112 -14.31 -0.58 -17.41
C LYS A 112 -13.31 0.56 -17.17
N GLY A 113 -13.12 0.98 -15.94
CA GLY A 113 -12.29 2.12 -15.59
C GLY A 113 -13.04 3.44 -15.75
N TYR A 114 -12.30 4.52 -16.07
CA TYR A 114 -12.93 5.78 -16.41
C TYR A 114 -13.52 5.69 -17.83
N GLU A 115 -14.81 5.98 -17.94
CA GLU A 115 -15.46 6.21 -19.23
C GLU A 115 -15.27 7.68 -19.59
N GLU A 116 -14.72 7.96 -20.79
CA GLU A 116 -14.66 9.30 -21.35
C GLU A 116 -16.03 9.76 -21.88
#